data_40c91672a33b34467f1e4b75a975e968
#
_entry.id   40c91672a33b34467f1e4b75a975e968
#
_cell.length_a   1.000
_cell.length_b   1.000
_cell.length_c   1.000
_cell.angle_alpha   90.00
_cell.angle_beta   90.00
_cell.angle_gamma   90.00
#
_symmetry.space_group_name_H-M   'P 1'
#
loop_
_entity.id
_entity.type
_entity.pdbx_description
1 polymer ?
#
loop_
_entity_poly.entity_id
_entity_poly.type
_entity_poly.pdbx_seq_one_letter_code
_entity_poly.pdbx_strand_id
1 'polypeptide(L)'
;MLPATYQLPAALVLLAGGIVSCFFGYRLFRIVLAIFGFILGALAASSIFGMSDTGPMIIAALVGGLVGAAILFAAYFVGVALIGAALGAAIANIVFSASDRDPHFLVIVFFSIAGAAASMYLQRYFIIVGTAFGGAWTLIVGAMALIGDRAAMAAAAAGDVWVAYPLNPAPGQRWVPIAWLVLSCIGAGVQLGWTGGEKGRVGKRKKKG
;
A
#
# COMPACT_ATOMS: atom_id res chain seq x y z
N MET A 1 -3.08 -17.16 -21.08
CA MET A 1 -2.69 -18.25 -20.15
C MET A 1 -1.21 -18.50 -20.30
N LEU A 2 -0.45 -18.46 -19.23
CA LEU A 2 0.99 -18.76 -19.26
C LEU A 2 1.20 -20.25 -19.58
N PRO A 3 2.20 -20.62 -20.42
CA PRO A 3 2.56 -22.01 -20.66
C PRO A 3 2.89 -22.74 -19.34
N ALA A 4 2.66 -24.05 -19.28
CA ALA A 4 2.88 -24.88 -18.08
C ALA A 4 4.28 -24.70 -17.46
N THR A 5 5.28 -24.39 -18.29
CA THR A 5 6.67 -24.14 -17.89
C THR A 5 6.84 -22.92 -16.98
N TYR A 6 5.92 -21.95 -17.03
CA TYR A 6 5.99 -20.71 -16.22
C TYR A 6 5.11 -20.75 -14.96
N GLN A 7 4.32 -21.80 -14.75
CA GLN A 7 3.42 -21.91 -13.60
C GLN A 7 4.20 -22.02 -12.29
N LEU A 8 5.25 -22.81 -12.25
CA LEU A 8 6.09 -22.98 -11.07
C LEU A 8 6.88 -21.71 -10.70
N PRO A 9 7.57 -21.03 -11.65
CA PRO A 9 8.18 -19.73 -11.37
C PRO A 9 7.16 -18.69 -10.89
N ALA A 10 5.97 -18.63 -11.49
CA ALA A 10 4.91 -17.71 -11.08
C ALA A 10 4.44 -17.97 -9.64
N ALA A 11 4.23 -19.23 -9.27
CA ALA A 11 3.86 -19.62 -7.92
C ALA A 11 4.93 -19.24 -6.88
N LEU A 12 6.22 -19.41 -7.21
CA LEU A 12 7.33 -19.01 -6.34
C LEU A 12 7.38 -17.48 -6.16
N VAL A 13 7.18 -16.73 -7.24
CA VAL A 13 7.13 -15.23 -7.17
C VAL A 13 5.95 -14.78 -6.31
N LEU A 14 4.77 -15.40 -6.48
CA LEU A 14 3.60 -15.08 -5.64
C LEU A 14 3.84 -15.43 -4.18
N LEU A 15 4.45 -16.58 -3.89
CA LEU A 15 4.77 -16.97 -2.51
C LEU A 15 5.76 -15.98 -1.88
N ALA A 16 6.87 -15.69 -2.55
CA ALA A 16 7.88 -14.76 -2.05
C ALA A 16 7.32 -13.33 -1.92
N GLY A 17 6.61 -12.84 -2.94
CA GLY A 17 5.96 -11.53 -2.94
C GLY A 17 4.89 -11.43 -1.86
N GLY A 18 4.12 -12.50 -1.63
CA GLY A 18 3.14 -12.59 -0.56
C GLY A 18 3.77 -12.49 0.84
N ILE A 19 4.86 -13.25 1.09
CA ILE A 19 5.62 -13.16 2.34
C ILE A 19 6.12 -11.73 2.56
N VAL A 20 6.77 -11.18 1.56
CA VAL A 20 7.37 -9.84 1.65
C VAL A 20 6.29 -8.77 1.85
N SER A 21 5.18 -8.83 1.13
CA SER A 21 4.05 -7.91 1.30
C SER A 21 3.35 -8.06 2.65
N CYS A 22 3.12 -9.29 3.10
CA CYS A 22 2.43 -9.58 4.37
C CYS A 22 3.21 -9.06 5.58
N PHE A 23 4.54 -9.22 5.60
CA PHE A 23 5.36 -8.88 6.77
C PHE A 23 6.07 -7.53 6.68
N PHE A 24 6.37 -7.05 5.46
CA PHE A 24 7.13 -5.83 5.21
C PHE A 24 6.36 -4.78 4.40
N GLY A 25 5.09 -4.99 4.13
CA GLY A 25 4.28 -4.20 3.20
C GLY A 25 4.31 -2.69 3.44
N TYR A 26 4.27 -2.23 4.69
CA TYR A 26 4.35 -0.81 5.01
C TYR A 26 5.68 -0.17 4.59
N ARG A 27 6.80 -0.88 4.79
CA ARG A 27 8.14 -0.40 4.36
C ARG A 27 8.28 -0.43 2.84
N LEU A 28 7.83 -1.53 2.23
CA LEU A 28 7.81 -1.69 0.78
C LEU A 28 6.99 -0.62 0.09
N PHE A 29 5.81 -0.30 0.60
CA PHE A 29 4.97 0.74 0.03
C PHE A 29 5.73 2.07 -0.11
N ARG A 30 6.48 2.48 0.91
CA ARG A 30 7.30 3.70 0.87
C ARG A 30 8.43 3.63 -0.16
N ILE A 31 9.09 2.48 -0.25
CA ILE A 31 10.19 2.26 -1.20
C ILE A 31 9.64 2.27 -2.64
N VAL A 32 8.54 1.57 -2.88
CA VAL A 32 7.88 1.53 -4.19
C VAL A 32 7.45 2.92 -4.62
N LEU A 33 6.85 3.70 -3.72
CA LEU A 33 6.45 5.08 -3.99
C LEU A 33 7.65 5.95 -4.38
N ALA A 34 8.78 5.81 -3.67
CA ALA A 34 10.02 6.54 -3.97
C ALA A 34 10.61 6.11 -5.32
N ILE A 35 10.62 4.81 -5.63
CA ILE A 35 11.10 4.28 -6.92
C ILE A 35 10.24 4.81 -8.07
N PHE A 36 8.92 4.76 -7.97
CA PHE A 36 8.04 5.29 -8.99
C PHE A 36 8.23 6.80 -9.19
N GLY A 37 8.35 7.55 -8.11
CA GLY A 37 8.65 8.98 -8.17
C GLY A 37 9.98 9.27 -8.85
N PHE A 38 11.01 8.45 -8.52
CA PHE A 38 12.31 8.56 -9.16
C PHE A 38 12.25 8.28 -10.67
N ILE A 39 11.57 7.21 -11.07
CA ILE A 39 11.43 6.85 -12.50
C ILE A 39 10.70 7.97 -13.26
N LEU A 40 9.58 8.45 -12.75
CA LEU A 40 8.80 9.51 -13.38
C LEU A 40 9.59 10.83 -13.48
N GLY A 41 10.28 11.21 -12.41
CA GLY A 41 11.10 12.40 -12.38
C GLY A 41 12.33 12.31 -13.27
N ALA A 42 12.98 11.14 -13.32
CA ALA A 42 14.10 10.88 -14.21
C ALA A 42 13.69 10.95 -15.68
N LEU A 43 12.56 10.31 -16.03
CA LEU A 43 12.02 10.34 -17.39
C LEU A 43 11.65 11.77 -17.80
N ALA A 44 10.95 12.52 -16.95
CA ALA A 44 10.56 13.89 -17.23
C ALA A 44 11.77 14.83 -17.40
N ALA A 45 12.78 14.69 -16.54
CA ALA A 45 13.96 15.54 -16.62
C ALA A 45 14.88 15.17 -17.80
N SER A 46 15.05 13.88 -18.09
CA SER A 46 15.89 13.43 -19.21
C SER A 46 15.28 13.74 -20.57
N SER A 47 13.96 13.83 -20.68
CA SER A 47 13.27 14.16 -21.93
C SER A 47 13.55 15.59 -22.46
N ILE A 48 14.09 16.47 -21.61
CA ILE A 48 14.44 17.85 -21.98
C ILE A 48 15.76 17.88 -22.79
N PHE A 49 16.60 16.86 -22.68
CA PHE A 49 17.91 16.80 -23.34
C PHE A 49 17.87 15.90 -24.57
N GLY A 50 18.59 16.33 -25.63
CA GLY A 50 18.73 15.53 -26.85
C GLY A 50 19.68 14.34 -26.68
N MET A 51 19.61 13.35 -27.60
CA MET A 51 20.46 12.15 -27.56
C MET A 51 21.97 12.44 -27.73
N SER A 52 22.34 13.62 -28.19
CA SER A 52 23.74 14.07 -28.36
C SER A 52 24.43 14.44 -27.04
N ASP A 53 23.66 14.76 -26.01
CA ASP A 53 24.16 15.29 -24.73
C ASP A 53 24.05 14.28 -23.58
N THR A 54 24.68 13.13 -23.72
CA THR A 54 24.56 12.00 -22.78
C THR A 54 24.94 12.37 -21.33
N GLY A 55 25.99 13.20 -21.13
CA GLY A 55 26.45 13.61 -19.78
C GLY A 55 25.40 14.44 -19.04
N PRO A 56 24.98 15.60 -19.58
CA PRO A 56 23.90 16.39 -18.99
C PRO A 56 22.60 15.62 -18.81
N MET A 57 22.24 14.75 -19.73
CA MET A 57 21.04 13.91 -19.66
C MET A 57 21.06 12.97 -18.43
N ILE A 58 22.19 12.32 -18.14
CA ILE A 58 22.33 11.44 -16.97
C ILE A 58 22.20 12.24 -15.67
N ILE A 59 22.87 13.40 -15.59
CA ILE A 59 22.79 14.27 -14.40
C ILE A 59 21.34 14.75 -14.21
N ALA A 60 20.68 15.17 -15.29
CA ALA A 60 19.27 15.60 -15.24
C ALA A 60 18.35 14.44 -14.78
N ALA A 61 18.58 13.22 -15.27
CA ALA A 61 17.81 12.03 -14.85
C ALA A 61 18.00 11.73 -13.35
N LEU A 62 19.23 11.83 -12.84
CA LEU A 62 19.50 11.59 -11.42
C LEU A 62 18.87 12.66 -10.53
N VAL A 63 19.09 13.94 -10.85
CA VAL A 63 18.53 15.06 -10.08
C VAL A 63 16.99 15.06 -10.19
N GLY A 64 16.46 14.93 -11.40
CA GLY A 64 15.02 14.86 -11.65
C GLY A 64 14.38 13.66 -10.97
N GLY A 65 15.07 12.53 -10.95
CA GLY A 65 14.61 11.33 -10.22
C GLY A 65 14.52 11.56 -8.71
N LEU A 66 15.53 12.16 -8.10
CA LEU A 66 15.49 12.49 -6.66
C LEU A 66 14.38 13.49 -6.32
N VAL A 67 14.24 14.53 -7.14
CA VAL A 67 13.17 15.53 -6.98
C VAL A 67 11.80 14.88 -7.20
N GLY A 68 11.65 14.05 -8.23
CA GLY A 68 10.42 13.30 -8.49
C GLY A 68 10.02 12.36 -7.36
N ALA A 69 11.00 11.66 -6.76
CA ALA A 69 10.76 10.83 -5.58
C ALA A 69 10.25 11.65 -4.38
N ALA A 70 10.86 12.81 -4.12
CA ALA A 70 10.44 13.71 -3.05
C ALA A 70 9.04 14.30 -3.31
N ILE A 71 8.76 14.71 -4.54
CA ILE A 71 7.44 15.25 -4.95
C ILE A 71 6.36 14.18 -4.80
N LEU A 72 6.58 12.96 -5.31
CA LEU A 72 5.56 11.90 -5.23
C LEU A 72 5.30 11.49 -3.78
N PHE A 73 6.34 11.45 -2.96
CA PHE A 73 6.21 11.20 -1.53
C PHE A 73 5.39 12.30 -0.83
N ALA A 74 5.66 13.58 -1.12
CA ALA A 74 4.89 14.70 -0.57
C ALA A 74 3.45 14.71 -1.09
N ALA A 75 3.25 14.49 -2.39
CA ALA A 75 1.93 14.43 -3.02
C ALA A 75 1.04 13.33 -2.43
N TYR A 76 1.62 12.19 -2.05
CA TYR A 76 0.89 11.15 -1.35
C TYR A 76 0.28 11.65 -0.02
N PHE A 77 1.06 12.33 0.83
CA PHE A 77 0.54 12.87 2.10
C PHE A 77 -0.51 13.96 1.89
N VAL A 78 -0.29 14.83 0.91
CA VAL A 78 -1.27 15.86 0.54
C VAL A 78 -2.57 15.22 0.04
N GLY A 79 -2.48 14.20 -0.81
CA GLY A 79 -3.65 13.47 -1.31
C GLY A 79 -4.45 12.82 -0.18
N VAL A 80 -3.78 12.16 0.77
CA VAL A 80 -4.44 11.57 1.95
C VAL A 80 -5.11 12.63 2.81
N ALA A 81 -4.46 13.78 3.03
CA ALA A 81 -5.02 14.89 3.80
C ALA A 81 -6.26 15.49 3.11
N LEU A 82 -6.22 15.67 1.77
CA LEU A 82 -7.34 16.19 1.00
C LEU A 82 -8.56 15.26 1.02
N ILE A 83 -8.33 13.94 0.87
CA ILE A 83 -9.41 12.95 1.00
C ILE A 83 -10.02 12.99 2.40
N GLY A 84 -9.19 13.07 3.44
CA GLY A 84 -9.66 13.20 4.81
C GLY A 84 -10.44 14.50 5.07
N ALA A 85 -9.99 15.61 4.50
CA ALA A 85 -10.69 16.90 4.57
C ALA A 85 -12.07 16.83 3.89
N ALA A 86 -12.13 16.23 2.69
CA ALA A 86 -13.38 16.06 1.96
C ALA A 86 -14.39 15.18 2.73
N LEU A 87 -13.91 14.08 3.34
CA LEU A 87 -14.73 13.21 4.19
C LEU A 87 -15.23 13.96 5.44
N GLY A 88 -14.37 14.76 6.07
CA GLY A 88 -14.76 15.60 7.20
C GLY A 88 -15.86 16.61 6.83
N ALA A 89 -15.70 17.30 5.69
CA ALA A 89 -16.72 18.20 5.17
C ALA A 89 -18.04 17.48 4.87
N ALA A 90 -17.97 16.29 4.27
CA ALA A 90 -19.15 15.46 3.98
C ALA A 90 -19.89 15.07 5.27
N ILE A 91 -19.17 14.66 6.31
CA ILE A 91 -19.74 14.34 7.63
C ILE A 91 -20.45 15.56 8.23
N ALA A 92 -19.81 16.74 8.18
CA ALA A 92 -20.44 17.97 8.65
C ALA A 92 -21.76 18.23 7.93
N ASN A 93 -21.78 18.14 6.61
CA ASN A 93 -23.00 18.32 5.83
C ASN A 93 -24.09 17.30 6.21
N ILE A 94 -23.74 16.01 6.33
CA ILE A 94 -24.71 14.95 6.69
C ILE A 94 -25.32 15.20 8.07
N VAL A 95 -24.50 15.55 9.05
CA VAL A 95 -24.92 15.78 10.45
C VAL A 95 -25.87 17.00 10.54
N PHE A 96 -25.56 18.07 9.82
CA PHE A 96 -26.37 19.29 9.87
C PHE A 96 -27.62 19.19 8.99
N SER A 97 -27.56 18.51 7.83
CA SER A 97 -28.74 18.23 7.00
C SER A 97 -29.79 17.40 7.74
N ALA A 98 -29.37 16.50 8.63
CA ALA A 98 -30.29 15.74 9.49
C ALA A 98 -31.09 16.63 10.48
N SER A 99 -30.68 17.90 10.66
CA SER A 99 -31.31 18.88 11.55
C SER A 99 -31.97 20.05 10.79
N ASP A 100 -32.22 19.88 9.46
CA ASP A 100 -32.76 20.94 8.56
C ASP A 100 -32.00 22.27 8.66
N ARG A 101 -30.72 22.25 8.88
CA ARG A 101 -29.86 23.43 9.00
C ARG A 101 -28.66 23.31 8.08
N ASP A 102 -28.31 24.40 7.42
CA ASP A 102 -27.04 24.48 6.69
C ASP A 102 -25.87 24.65 7.69
N PRO A 103 -24.79 23.86 7.53
CA PRO A 103 -23.64 23.97 8.40
C PRO A 103 -22.95 25.34 8.20
N HIS A 104 -22.66 26.03 9.30
CA HIS A 104 -21.88 27.24 9.23
C HIS A 104 -20.49 26.98 8.67
N PHE A 105 -19.93 27.89 7.87
CA PHE A 105 -18.62 27.71 7.21
C PHE A 105 -17.50 27.26 8.16
N LEU A 106 -17.46 27.83 9.40
CA LEU A 106 -16.47 27.44 10.41
C LEU A 106 -16.57 25.95 10.84
N VAL A 107 -17.78 25.41 10.86
CA VAL A 107 -18.03 24.00 11.19
C VAL A 107 -17.46 23.10 10.09
N ILE A 108 -17.71 23.46 8.82
CA ILE A 108 -17.16 22.70 7.68
C ILE A 108 -15.63 22.73 7.73
N VAL A 109 -15.02 23.89 7.97
CA VAL A 109 -13.57 24.02 8.09
C VAL A 109 -13.02 23.20 9.25
N PHE A 110 -13.66 23.23 10.42
CA PHE A 110 -13.25 22.43 11.57
C PHE A 110 -13.29 20.93 11.28
N PHE A 111 -14.40 20.44 10.72
CA PHE A 111 -14.54 19.02 10.36
C PHE A 111 -13.57 18.61 9.26
N SER A 112 -13.27 19.50 8.30
CA SER A 112 -12.28 19.25 7.25
C SER A 112 -10.87 19.10 7.84
N ILE A 113 -10.46 19.98 8.74
CA ILE A 113 -9.16 19.90 9.42
C ILE A 113 -9.08 18.64 10.28
N ALA A 114 -10.13 18.35 11.05
CA ALA A 114 -10.20 17.15 11.88
C ALA A 114 -10.13 15.87 11.01
N GLY A 115 -10.86 15.85 9.89
CA GLY A 115 -10.83 14.73 8.92
C GLY A 115 -9.47 14.54 8.27
N ALA A 116 -8.79 15.64 7.87
CA ALA A 116 -7.42 15.58 7.35
C ALA A 116 -6.45 15.02 8.39
N ALA A 117 -6.50 15.49 9.64
CA ALA A 117 -5.64 15.00 10.71
C ALA A 117 -5.91 13.53 11.04
N ALA A 118 -7.18 13.13 11.14
CA ALA A 118 -7.59 11.74 11.36
C ALA A 118 -7.11 10.83 10.22
N SER A 119 -7.27 11.23 8.98
CA SER A 119 -6.83 10.49 7.79
C SER A 119 -5.30 10.28 7.78
N MET A 120 -4.53 11.32 8.08
CA MET A 120 -3.06 11.22 8.19
C MET A 120 -2.61 10.29 9.33
N TYR A 121 -3.37 10.23 10.42
CA TYR A 121 -3.09 9.30 11.52
C TYR A 121 -3.45 7.86 11.17
N LEU A 122 -4.61 7.66 10.52
CA LEU A 122 -5.15 6.35 10.18
C LEU A 122 -4.48 5.72 8.97
N GLN A 123 -3.92 6.52 8.03
CA GLN A 123 -3.31 6.02 6.79
C GLN A 123 -2.30 4.88 7.00
N ARG A 124 -1.49 4.97 8.06
CA ARG A 124 -0.52 3.95 8.43
C ARG A 124 -1.19 2.60 8.69
N TYR A 125 -2.28 2.62 9.45
CA TYR A 125 -3.03 1.40 9.78
C TYR A 125 -3.70 0.80 8.56
N PHE A 126 -4.26 1.64 7.68
CA PHE A 126 -4.84 1.19 6.42
C PHE A 126 -3.80 0.52 5.51
N ILE A 127 -2.60 1.09 5.39
CA ILE A 127 -1.53 0.50 4.60
C ILE A 127 -1.10 -0.84 5.21
N ILE A 128 -0.90 -0.91 6.53
CA ILE A 128 -0.50 -2.13 7.22
C ILE A 128 -1.56 -3.22 7.04
N VAL A 129 -2.83 -2.91 7.29
CA VAL A 129 -3.92 -3.87 7.13
C VAL A 129 -4.03 -4.31 5.68
N GLY A 130 -4.12 -3.36 4.73
CA GLY A 130 -4.23 -3.67 3.31
C GLY A 130 -3.09 -4.54 2.77
N THR A 131 -1.85 -4.25 3.14
CA THR A 131 -0.69 -5.04 2.71
C THR A 131 -0.58 -6.38 3.42
N ALA A 132 -0.99 -6.48 4.70
CA ALA A 132 -1.02 -7.75 5.42
C ALA A 132 -2.09 -8.68 4.85
N PHE A 133 -3.30 -8.18 4.61
CA PHE A 133 -4.40 -8.98 4.06
C PHE A 133 -4.16 -9.38 2.60
N GLY A 134 -3.72 -8.45 1.76
CA GLY A 134 -3.37 -8.73 0.37
C GLY A 134 -2.16 -9.65 0.25
N GLY A 135 -1.12 -9.42 1.07
CA GLY A 135 0.07 -10.28 1.11
C GLY A 135 -0.22 -11.69 1.59
N ALA A 136 -1.02 -11.85 2.65
CA ALA A 136 -1.46 -13.16 3.13
C ALA A 136 -2.24 -13.93 2.06
N TRP A 137 -3.11 -13.24 1.32
CA TRP A 137 -3.84 -13.81 0.20
C TRP A 137 -2.90 -14.31 -0.89
N THR A 138 -2.00 -13.45 -1.38
CA THR A 138 -1.01 -13.77 -2.41
C THR A 138 -0.12 -14.94 -2.00
N LEU A 139 0.26 -14.99 -0.71
CA LEU A 139 1.05 -16.08 -0.13
C LEU A 139 0.29 -17.40 -0.18
N ILE A 140 -0.99 -17.42 0.22
CA ILE A 140 -1.83 -18.63 0.21
C ILE A 140 -2.00 -19.14 -1.22
N VAL A 141 -2.32 -18.25 -2.18
CA VAL A 141 -2.44 -18.63 -3.60
C VAL A 141 -1.14 -19.22 -4.12
N GLY A 142 -0.01 -18.59 -3.83
CA GLY A 142 1.31 -19.10 -4.21
C GLY A 142 1.62 -20.48 -3.60
N ALA A 143 1.34 -20.66 -2.31
CA ALA A 143 1.52 -21.93 -1.62
C ALA A 143 0.63 -23.04 -2.18
N MET A 144 -0.65 -22.76 -2.43
CA MET A 144 -1.60 -23.72 -3.01
C MET A 144 -1.23 -24.08 -4.45
N ALA A 145 -0.75 -23.11 -5.24
CA ALA A 145 -0.26 -23.39 -6.59
C ALA A 145 0.96 -24.32 -6.58
N LEU A 146 1.86 -24.19 -5.60
CA LEU A 146 3.01 -25.09 -5.43
C LEU A 146 2.62 -26.53 -5.02
N ILE A 147 1.52 -26.69 -4.27
CA ILE A 147 0.99 -27.99 -3.88
C ILE A 147 0.22 -28.67 -5.05
N GLY A 148 0.02 -27.94 -6.15
CA GLY A 148 -0.64 -28.45 -7.36
C GLY A 148 -2.15 -28.23 -7.38
N ASP A 149 -2.68 -27.31 -6.58
CA ASP A 149 -4.08 -26.91 -6.67
C ASP A 149 -4.38 -26.22 -8.01
N ARG A 150 -5.28 -26.80 -8.80
CA ARG A 150 -5.57 -26.35 -10.17
C ARG A 150 -6.18 -24.95 -10.22
N ALA A 151 -6.99 -24.59 -9.23
CA ALA A 151 -7.62 -23.28 -9.16
C ALA A 151 -6.59 -22.19 -8.82
N ALA A 152 -5.69 -22.50 -7.86
CA ALA A 152 -4.59 -21.61 -7.49
C ALA A 152 -3.57 -21.44 -8.63
N MET A 153 -3.26 -22.53 -9.36
CA MET A 153 -2.39 -22.46 -10.53
C MET A 153 -2.99 -21.62 -11.65
N ALA A 154 -4.29 -21.74 -11.90
CA ALA A 154 -4.99 -20.93 -12.89
C ALA A 154 -5.02 -19.44 -12.49
N ALA A 155 -5.28 -19.13 -11.22
CA ALA A 155 -5.24 -17.76 -10.69
C ALA A 155 -3.84 -17.15 -10.76
N ALA A 156 -2.81 -17.94 -10.43
CA ALA A 156 -1.41 -17.51 -10.55
C ALA A 156 -1.01 -17.23 -12.01
N ALA A 157 -1.47 -18.07 -12.95
CA ALA A 157 -1.19 -17.92 -14.37
C ALA A 157 -1.97 -16.76 -15.05
N ALA A 158 -3.16 -16.44 -14.56
CA ALA A 158 -3.99 -15.37 -15.08
C ALA A 158 -3.63 -13.98 -14.50
N GLY A 159 -2.86 -13.92 -13.41
CA GLY A 159 -2.62 -12.70 -12.66
C GLY A 159 -3.83 -12.23 -11.85
N ASP A 160 -4.90 -13.00 -11.80
CA ASP A 160 -6.15 -12.73 -11.08
C ASP A 160 -6.01 -13.03 -9.58
N VAL A 161 -5.02 -12.41 -8.95
CA VAL A 161 -4.74 -12.56 -7.52
C VAL A 161 -5.82 -11.86 -6.64
N TRP A 162 -6.69 -11.07 -7.25
CA TRP A 162 -7.69 -10.22 -6.59
C TRP A 162 -9.11 -10.81 -6.54
N VAL A 163 -9.28 -12.06 -6.91
CA VAL A 163 -10.60 -12.70 -6.79
C VAL A 163 -10.94 -12.83 -5.31
N ALA A 164 -12.17 -12.50 -4.92
CA ALA A 164 -12.72 -12.61 -3.56
C ALA A 164 -12.83 -14.07 -3.07
N TYR A 165 -11.85 -14.89 -3.40
CA TYR A 165 -11.73 -16.31 -3.11
C TYR A 165 -11.77 -16.65 -1.61
N PRO A 166 -11.19 -15.86 -0.67
CA PRO A 166 -11.26 -16.23 0.73
C PRO A 166 -12.68 -16.30 1.30
N LEU A 167 -13.60 -15.54 0.69
CA LEU A 167 -15.00 -15.47 1.13
C LEU A 167 -15.88 -16.56 0.50
N ASN A 168 -15.43 -17.19 -0.59
CA ASN A 168 -16.14 -18.26 -1.26
C ASN A 168 -15.19 -19.42 -1.63
N PRO A 169 -14.67 -20.17 -0.62
CA PRO A 169 -13.69 -21.22 -0.84
C PRO A 169 -14.29 -22.39 -1.63
N ALA A 170 -13.45 -23.05 -2.44
CA ALA A 170 -13.84 -24.25 -3.16
C ALA A 170 -14.25 -25.39 -2.19
N PRO A 171 -15.05 -26.37 -2.64
CA PRO A 171 -15.41 -27.53 -1.83
C PRO A 171 -14.15 -28.22 -1.26
N GLY A 172 -14.10 -28.42 0.05
CA GLY A 172 -12.96 -29.00 0.77
C GLY A 172 -11.94 -27.99 1.30
N GLN A 173 -12.02 -26.70 0.93
CA GLN A 173 -11.06 -25.66 1.32
C GLN A 173 -11.61 -24.69 2.38
N ARG A 174 -12.53 -25.12 3.24
CA ARG A 174 -13.11 -24.29 4.31
C ARG A 174 -12.11 -23.72 5.31
N TRP A 175 -10.92 -24.28 5.37
CA TRP A 175 -9.82 -23.80 6.21
C TRP A 175 -9.11 -22.55 5.65
N VAL A 176 -9.20 -22.29 4.33
CA VAL A 176 -8.51 -21.18 3.65
C VAL A 176 -8.89 -19.80 4.20
N PRO A 177 -10.16 -19.46 4.44
CA PRO A 177 -10.54 -18.19 5.05
C PRO A 177 -9.95 -18.00 6.45
N ILE A 178 -9.90 -19.09 7.23
CA ILE A 178 -9.34 -19.06 8.58
C ILE A 178 -7.83 -18.84 8.53
N ALA A 179 -7.13 -19.59 7.69
CA ALA A 179 -5.69 -19.43 7.48
C ALA A 179 -5.34 -18.00 6.99
N TRP A 180 -6.13 -17.47 6.05
CA TRP A 180 -5.98 -16.11 5.57
C TRP A 180 -6.13 -15.07 6.68
N LEU A 181 -7.18 -15.17 7.50
CA LEU A 181 -7.43 -14.27 8.62
C LEU A 181 -6.28 -14.34 9.65
N VAL A 182 -5.89 -15.55 10.06
CA VAL A 182 -4.79 -15.75 11.03
C VAL A 182 -3.48 -15.16 10.50
N LEU A 183 -3.14 -15.47 9.25
CA LEU A 183 -1.92 -14.99 8.63
C LEU A 183 -1.91 -13.47 8.47
N SER A 184 -3.05 -12.88 8.09
CA SER A 184 -3.23 -11.43 7.99
C SER A 184 -3.07 -10.74 9.34
N CYS A 185 -3.64 -11.31 10.41
CA CYS A 185 -3.49 -10.78 11.77
C CYS A 185 -2.03 -10.87 12.26
N ILE A 186 -1.35 -11.98 11.98
CA ILE A 186 0.08 -12.13 12.30
C ILE A 186 0.92 -11.11 11.53
N GLY A 187 0.70 -10.98 10.22
CA GLY A 187 1.38 -10.00 9.39
C GLY A 187 1.17 -8.56 9.85
N ALA A 188 -0.07 -8.19 10.14
CA ALA A 188 -0.39 -6.87 10.69
C ALA A 188 0.26 -6.64 12.05
N GLY A 189 0.24 -7.64 12.95
CA GLY A 189 0.88 -7.58 14.25
C GLY A 189 2.40 -7.36 14.17
N VAL A 190 3.08 -8.10 13.27
CA VAL A 190 4.52 -7.93 13.02
C VAL A 190 4.83 -6.53 12.47
N GLN A 191 4.06 -6.05 11.48
CA GLN A 191 4.24 -4.72 10.92
C GLN A 191 4.02 -3.62 11.97
N LEU A 192 3.00 -3.74 12.82
CA LEU A 192 2.70 -2.81 13.92
C LEU A 192 3.81 -2.82 14.98
N GLY A 193 4.30 -3.99 15.37
CA GLY A 193 5.35 -4.15 16.37
C GLY A 193 6.66 -3.50 15.92
N TRP A 194 7.06 -3.70 14.67
CA TRP A 194 8.29 -3.08 14.13
C TRP A 194 8.19 -1.58 13.97
N THR A 195 7.04 -1.05 13.56
CA THR A 195 6.83 0.39 13.43
C THR A 195 6.58 1.08 14.77
N GLY A 196 6.12 0.37 15.80
CA GLY A 196 5.99 0.88 17.17
C GLY A 196 7.33 0.98 17.92
N GLY A 197 8.26 0.04 17.66
CA GLY A 197 9.56 -0.02 18.32
C GLY A 197 10.50 1.15 18.02
N GLU A 198 10.37 1.81 16.87
CA GLU A 198 11.19 2.99 16.53
C GLU A 198 10.85 4.21 17.42
N LYS A 199 9.58 4.44 17.72
CA LYS A 199 9.16 5.54 18.63
C LYS A 199 9.64 5.33 20.06
N GLY A 200 9.73 4.09 20.54
CA GLY A 200 10.22 3.77 21.89
C GLY A 200 11.73 3.98 22.04
N ARG A 201 12.53 3.78 20.99
CA ARG A 201 13.98 3.99 21.02
C ARG A 201 14.38 5.47 21.02
N VAL A 202 13.66 6.30 20.26
CA VAL A 202 13.93 7.76 20.21
C VAL A 202 13.55 8.41 21.54
N GLY A 203 12.46 7.99 22.19
CA GLY A 203 12.04 8.50 23.50
C GLY A 203 13.02 8.14 24.65
N LYS A 204 13.67 6.97 24.59
CA LYS A 204 14.68 6.57 25.61
C LYS A 204 16.02 7.29 25.43
N ARG A 205 16.38 7.72 24.22
CA ARG A 205 17.60 8.51 24.01
C ARG A 205 17.48 9.96 24.52
N LYS A 206 16.28 10.57 24.43
CA LYS A 206 16.03 11.94 24.95
C LYS A 206 15.94 12.03 26.49
N LYS A 207 15.77 10.90 27.21
CA LYS A 207 15.75 10.89 28.70
C LYS A 207 17.11 10.61 29.33
N LYS A 208 18.16 10.33 28.55
CA LYS A 208 19.51 10.04 29.05
C LYS A 208 20.58 11.08 28.64
N GLY A 209 20.21 12.18 28.03
CA GLY A 209 21.00 13.39 27.83
C GLY A 209 20.32 14.58 28.52
#